data_b4063607372172e6cec200acee2dc37c
#
_entry.id   b4063607372172e6cec200acee2dc37c
#
_cell.length_a   1.000
_cell.length_b   1.000
_cell.length_c   1.000
_cell.angle_alpha   90.00
_cell.angle_beta   90.00
_cell.angle_gamma   90.00
#
_symmetry.space_group_name_H-M   'P 1'
#
loop_
_entity.id
_entity.type
_entity.pdbx_description
1 polymer ?
#
loop_
_entity_poly.entity_id
_entity_poly.type
_entity_poly.pdbx_seq_one_letter_code
_entity_poly.pdbx_strand_id
1 'polypeptide(L)'
;MIVRLVGSEMCIRDRLKVRAKEHKFTQCIGRSHGIFAEPTTFGLKLLGKYCEFKRHLKRLEFVEKEISICSISGAVGTFANIAPYVESYVAKKLKLQTESISTQIIPRDRHASFFSCLALIASSIENLAIEIRHLQRSEVREVEEYFSSSQKGSSAMPHKRNPILSENLTGLARVIRSSAIPFMENIALWHERDISHSSVERTIGPDSIVLTDFALS
;
A
#
# COMPACT_ATOMS: atom_id res chain seq x y z
N MET A 1 -2.05 -12.72 -4.46
CA MET A 1 -2.01 -11.25 -4.57
C MET A 1 -1.15 -10.59 -3.49
N ILE A 2 -1.34 -10.90 -2.20
CA ILE A 2 -0.53 -10.32 -1.10
C ILE A 2 0.97 -10.60 -1.28
N VAL A 3 1.37 -11.81 -1.63
CA VAL A 3 2.77 -12.18 -1.95
C VAL A 3 3.37 -11.27 -3.03
N ARG A 4 2.55 -10.85 -3.99
CA ARG A 4 2.98 -9.89 -5.02
C ARG A 4 3.19 -8.48 -4.44
N LEU A 5 2.31 -8.01 -3.55
CA LEU A 5 2.49 -6.73 -2.85
C LEU A 5 3.79 -6.71 -2.03
N VAL A 6 4.10 -7.81 -1.32
CA VAL A 6 5.38 -7.95 -0.60
C VAL A 6 6.56 -7.85 -1.57
N GLY A 7 6.47 -8.50 -2.73
CA GLY A 7 7.51 -8.42 -3.77
C GLY A 7 7.69 -7.01 -4.33
N SER A 8 6.60 -6.32 -4.65
CA SER A 8 6.62 -4.94 -5.17
C SER A 8 7.17 -3.96 -4.13
N GLU A 9 6.77 -4.11 -2.85
CA GLU A 9 7.33 -3.33 -1.74
C GLU A 9 8.83 -3.54 -1.56
N MET A 10 9.32 -4.76 -1.74
CA MET A 10 10.76 -5.05 -1.74
C MET A 10 11.48 -4.34 -2.89
N CYS A 11 10.89 -4.30 -4.08
CA CYS A 11 11.47 -3.64 -5.25
C CYS A 11 11.64 -2.14 -5.05
N ILE A 12 10.61 -1.42 -4.60
CA ILE A 12 10.70 0.02 -4.35
C ILE A 12 11.72 0.32 -3.25
N ARG A 13 11.70 -0.44 -2.16
CA ARG A 13 12.67 -0.31 -1.07
C ARG A 13 14.11 -0.47 -1.57
N ASP A 14 14.39 -1.49 -2.37
CA ASP A 14 15.74 -1.77 -2.86
C ASP A 14 16.21 -0.71 -3.87
N ARG A 15 15.32 -0.20 -4.72
CA ARG A 15 15.59 0.96 -5.58
C ARG A 15 15.93 2.21 -4.77
N LEU A 16 15.15 2.51 -3.73
CA LEU A 16 15.44 3.64 -2.83
C LEU A 16 16.82 3.49 -2.18
N LYS A 17 17.21 2.27 -1.77
CA LYS A 17 18.52 1.99 -1.20
C LYS A 17 19.66 2.25 -2.20
N VAL A 18 19.50 1.80 -3.44
CA VAL A 18 20.49 2.02 -4.52
C VAL A 18 20.63 3.52 -4.79
N ARG A 19 19.51 4.21 -5.01
CA ARG A 19 19.52 5.66 -5.28
C ARG A 19 20.05 6.48 -4.10
N ALA A 20 19.73 6.10 -2.87
CA ALA A 20 20.29 6.76 -1.68
C ALA A 20 21.82 6.65 -1.61
N LYS A 21 22.37 5.49 -1.98
CA LYS A 21 23.83 5.28 -2.03
C LYS A 21 24.47 6.09 -3.17
N GLU A 22 23.87 6.11 -4.34
CA GLU A 22 24.32 6.86 -5.51
C GLU A 22 24.43 8.35 -5.20
N HIS A 23 23.39 8.89 -4.56
CA HIS A 23 23.30 10.32 -4.25
C HIS A 23 23.80 10.70 -2.84
N LYS A 24 24.58 9.84 -2.18
CA LYS A 24 25.03 10.09 -0.80
C LYS A 24 25.82 11.39 -0.62
N PHE A 25 26.47 11.88 -1.68
CA PHE A 25 27.24 13.13 -1.70
C PHE A 25 26.61 14.21 -2.59
N THR A 26 25.47 13.95 -3.21
CA THR A 26 24.76 14.95 -4.02
C THR A 26 24.15 15.99 -3.07
N GLN A 27 24.76 17.16 -3.02
CA GLN A 27 24.33 18.25 -2.15
C GLN A 27 22.97 18.81 -2.61
N CYS A 28 22.13 19.10 -1.66
CA CYS A 28 20.87 19.83 -1.86
C CYS A 28 20.55 20.68 -0.61
N ILE A 29 19.65 21.63 -0.76
CA ILE A 29 19.18 22.42 0.37
C ILE A 29 18.02 21.70 1.09
N GLY A 30 18.14 21.57 2.41
CA GLY A 30 17.02 21.18 3.27
C GLY A 30 16.05 22.35 3.38
N ARG A 31 14.74 22.03 3.37
CA ARG A 31 13.68 23.04 3.54
C ARG A 31 12.78 22.64 4.71
N SER A 32 12.51 23.58 5.59
CA SER A 32 11.45 23.50 6.59
C SER A 32 10.43 24.59 6.32
N HIS A 33 9.14 24.26 6.39
CA HIS A 33 8.05 25.20 6.04
C HIS A 33 8.14 25.77 4.60
N GLY A 34 8.83 25.05 3.69
CA GLY A 34 9.08 25.53 2.32
C GLY A 34 10.25 26.52 2.19
N ILE A 35 10.88 26.93 3.28
CA ILE A 35 11.98 27.89 3.34
C ILE A 35 13.32 27.17 3.47
N PHE A 36 14.37 27.72 2.91
CA PHE A 36 15.73 27.20 3.04
C PHE A 36 16.14 27.09 4.50
N ALA A 37 16.61 25.93 4.90
CA ALA A 37 17.17 25.66 6.22
C ALA A 37 18.67 25.38 6.12
N GLU A 38 19.07 24.13 6.11
CA GLU A 38 20.47 23.73 6.14
C GLU A 38 20.84 22.86 4.93
N PRO A 39 22.10 22.86 4.49
CA PRO A 39 22.58 21.92 3.49
C PRO A 39 22.40 20.48 3.94
N THR A 40 22.00 19.63 3.02
CA THR A 40 21.85 18.18 3.21
C THR A 40 22.28 17.45 1.94
N THR A 41 22.01 16.14 1.85
CA THR A 41 22.23 15.40 0.61
C THR A 41 20.92 14.75 0.13
N PHE A 42 20.79 14.63 -1.17
CA PHE A 42 19.63 13.95 -1.77
C PHE A 42 19.59 12.48 -1.33
N GLY A 43 20.77 11.84 -1.17
CA GLY A 43 20.86 10.49 -0.64
C GLY A 43 20.28 10.35 0.77
N LEU A 44 20.43 11.34 1.65
CA LEU A 44 19.85 11.32 3.00
C LEU A 44 18.33 11.44 2.96
N LYS A 45 17.76 12.27 2.07
CA LYS A 45 16.31 12.33 1.83
C LYS A 45 15.75 10.97 1.41
N LEU A 46 16.39 10.30 0.44
CA LEU A 46 15.99 8.98 -0.04
C LEU A 46 16.18 7.88 1.02
N LEU A 47 17.22 7.99 1.87
CA LEU A 47 17.45 7.06 2.98
C LEU A 47 16.32 7.11 4.00
N GLY A 48 15.78 8.30 4.29
CA GLY A 48 14.59 8.46 5.12
C GLY A 48 13.40 7.65 4.58
N LYS A 49 13.16 7.74 3.26
CA LYS A 49 12.12 6.96 2.57
C LYS A 49 12.40 5.45 2.59
N TYR A 50 13.65 5.05 2.33
CA TYR A 50 14.04 3.65 2.48
C TYR A 50 13.70 3.07 3.86
N CYS A 51 13.99 3.81 4.93
CA CYS A 51 13.68 3.39 6.29
C CYS A 51 12.17 3.31 6.54
N GLU A 52 11.37 4.19 5.94
CA GLU A 52 9.92 4.19 6.01
C GLU A 52 9.34 2.94 5.32
N PHE A 53 9.74 2.65 4.08
CA PHE A 53 9.31 1.47 3.34
C PHE A 53 9.79 0.16 3.99
N LYS A 54 10.97 0.13 4.61
CA LYS A 54 11.41 -0.99 5.42
C LYS A 54 10.45 -1.31 6.60
N ARG A 55 9.82 -0.29 7.21
CA ARG A 55 8.79 -0.49 8.24
C ARG A 55 7.48 -0.98 7.64
N HIS A 56 7.12 -0.52 6.43
CA HIS A 56 5.92 -1.00 5.72
C HIS A 56 6.01 -2.47 5.35
N LEU A 57 7.18 -2.93 4.89
CA LEU A 57 7.38 -4.35 4.62
C LEU A 57 7.06 -5.21 5.85
N LYS A 58 7.56 -4.83 7.03
CA LYS A 58 7.26 -5.54 8.27
C LYS A 58 5.76 -5.53 8.63
N ARG A 59 5.07 -4.41 8.39
CA ARG A 59 3.62 -4.32 8.58
C ARG A 59 2.88 -5.23 7.61
N LEU A 60 3.28 -5.24 6.35
CA LEU A 60 2.67 -6.07 5.32
C LEU A 60 2.85 -7.56 5.62
N GLU A 61 4.04 -7.99 6.04
CA GLU A 61 4.33 -9.36 6.50
C GLU A 61 3.48 -9.76 7.72
N PHE A 62 3.21 -8.82 8.61
CA PHE A 62 2.36 -9.05 9.77
C PHE A 62 0.89 -9.24 9.35
N VAL A 63 0.32 -8.32 8.59
CA VAL A 63 -1.08 -8.40 8.15
C VAL A 63 -1.33 -9.53 7.15
N GLU A 64 -0.32 -9.95 6.39
CA GLU A 64 -0.40 -11.15 5.56
C GLU A 64 -0.70 -12.39 6.41
N LYS A 65 -0.01 -12.54 7.54
CA LYS A 65 -0.27 -13.64 8.48
C LYS A 65 -1.65 -13.54 9.12
N GLU A 66 -2.07 -12.35 9.49
CA GLU A 66 -3.40 -12.11 10.08
C GLU A 66 -4.55 -12.46 9.15
N ILE A 67 -4.41 -12.15 7.84
CA ILE A 67 -5.48 -12.39 6.87
C ILE A 67 -5.41 -13.79 6.23
N SER A 68 -4.29 -14.51 6.40
CA SER A 68 -4.10 -15.87 5.86
C SER A 68 -4.79 -16.93 6.71
N ILE A 69 -6.07 -16.76 6.91
CA ILE A 69 -6.94 -17.55 7.78
C ILE A 69 -8.08 -18.14 6.94
N CYS A 70 -8.57 -19.30 7.31
CA CYS A 70 -9.83 -19.86 6.77
C CYS A 70 -10.74 -20.35 7.89
N SER A 71 -12.04 -20.40 7.59
CA SER A 71 -13.05 -21.00 8.44
C SER A 71 -14.05 -21.78 7.60
N ILE A 72 -14.34 -23.02 8.03
CA ILE A 72 -15.36 -23.91 7.46
C ILE A 72 -16.14 -24.54 8.61
N SER A 73 -16.63 -23.71 9.53
CA SER A 73 -17.24 -24.13 10.79
C SER A 73 -18.78 -24.17 10.78
N GLY A 74 -19.39 -23.95 9.60
CA GLY A 74 -20.86 -24.00 9.42
C GLY A 74 -21.55 -22.67 9.62
N ALA A 75 -22.86 -22.69 9.70
CA ALA A 75 -23.72 -21.50 9.65
C ALA A 75 -23.52 -20.53 10.82
N VAL A 76 -23.05 -21.02 11.96
CA VAL A 76 -22.87 -20.24 13.19
C VAL A 76 -21.54 -20.58 13.93
N GLY A 77 -20.63 -21.27 13.26
CA GLY A 77 -19.33 -21.59 13.84
C GLY A 77 -19.27 -22.82 14.75
N THR A 78 -20.34 -23.64 14.79
CA THR A 78 -20.48 -24.77 15.75
C THR A 78 -20.08 -26.13 15.19
N PHE A 79 -19.67 -26.22 13.94
CA PHE A 79 -19.39 -27.49 13.26
C PHE A 79 -20.55 -28.51 13.25
N ALA A 80 -21.81 -28.04 13.34
CA ALA A 80 -22.99 -28.91 13.45
C ALA A 80 -23.14 -29.92 12.31
N ASN A 81 -22.75 -29.56 11.09
CA ASN A 81 -22.91 -30.35 9.88
C ASN A 81 -21.59 -30.70 9.17
N ILE A 82 -20.44 -30.38 9.76
CA ILE A 82 -19.15 -30.67 9.16
C ILE A 82 -18.12 -30.98 10.27
N ALA A 83 -17.31 -31.98 10.04
CA ALA A 83 -16.31 -32.35 11.04
C ALA A 83 -15.11 -31.39 11.03
N PRO A 84 -14.55 -31.00 12.20
CA PRO A 84 -13.44 -30.04 12.31
C PRO A 84 -12.20 -30.40 11.50
N TYR A 85 -11.95 -31.72 11.26
CA TYR A 85 -10.81 -32.15 10.46
C TYR A 85 -10.86 -31.65 9.01
N VAL A 86 -12.07 -31.40 8.46
CA VAL A 86 -12.24 -30.89 7.10
C VAL A 86 -11.65 -29.48 6.98
N GLU A 87 -11.95 -28.62 7.93
CA GLU A 87 -11.35 -27.27 8.00
C GLU A 87 -9.83 -27.34 8.08
N SER A 88 -9.30 -28.14 9.01
CA SER A 88 -7.86 -28.29 9.18
C SER A 88 -7.19 -28.84 7.91
N TYR A 89 -7.82 -29.79 7.21
CA TYR A 89 -7.33 -30.33 5.95
C TYR A 89 -7.28 -29.28 4.84
N VAL A 90 -8.36 -28.50 4.69
CA VAL A 90 -8.44 -27.42 3.68
C VAL A 90 -7.44 -26.32 3.99
N ALA A 91 -7.34 -25.87 5.25
CA ALA A 91 -6.37 -24.89 5.68
C ALA A 91 -4.95 -25.31 5.30
N LYS A 92 -4.56 -26.54 5.64
CA LYS A 92 -3.25 -27.10 5.29
C LYS A 92 -3.00 -27.12 3.78
N LYS A 93 -4.00 -27.51 2.97
CA LYS A 93 -3.89 -27.55 1.50
C LYS A 93 -3.72 -26.17 0.88
N LEU A 94 -4.39 -25.16 1.43
CA LEU A 94 -4.33 -23.78 0.95
C LEU A 94 -3.17 -22.99 1.60
N LYS A 95 -2.40 -23.59 2.51
CA LYS A 95 -1.35 -22.91 3.30
C LYS A 95 -1.90 -21.75 4.13
N LEU A 96 -3.12 -21.92 4.66
CA LEU A 96 -3.78 -21.00 5.58
C LEU A 96 -3.75 -21.59 7.00
N GLN A 97 -4.06 -20.76 7.97
CA GLN A 97 -4.35 -21.18 9.33
C GLN A 97 -5.88 -21.29 9.52
N THR A 98 -6.33 -22.05 10.48
CA THR A 98 -7.73 -22.06 10.88
C THR A 98 -8.03 -20.91 11.82
N GLU A 99 -9.21 -20.28 11.68
CA GLU A 99 -9.66 -19.31 12.67
C GLU A 99 -9.94 -20.01 13.99
N SER A 100 -9.47 -19.41 15.08
CA SER A 100 -9.65 -20.00 16.42
C SER A 100 -11.12 -20.13 16.80
N ILE A 101 -11.88 -19.07 16.59
CA ILE A 101 -13.33 -19.03 16.77
C ILE A 101 -13.90 -18.10 15.70
N SER A 102 -14.82 -18.62 14.91
CA SER A 102 -15.57 -17.83 13.95
C SER A 102 -17.06 -18.03 14.15
N THR A 103 -17.84 -17.13 13.63
CA THR A 103 -19.27 -17.32 13.39
C THR A 103 -19.48 -17.98 12.00
N GLN A 104 -20.43 -17.54 11.21
CA GLN A 104 -20.49 -17.96 9.81
C GLN A 104 -19.34 -17.38 8.98
N ILE A 105 -18.73 -16.31 9.45
CA ILE A 105 -17.64 -15.58 8.77
C ILE A 105 -16.45 -15.39 9.70
N ILE A 106 -15.28 -15.20 9.10
CA ILE A 106 -14.07 -14.76 9.79
C ILE A 106 -14.28 -13.33 10.30
N PRO A 107 -13.87 -13.00 11.54
CA PRO A 107 -13.90 -11.62 12.06
C PRO A 107 -13.25 -10.61 11.13
N ARG A 108 -13.90 -9.45 10.94
CA ARG A 108 -13.51 -8.45 9.93
C ARG A 108 -12.43 -7.47 10.39
N ASP A 109 -12.03 -7.50 11.65
CA ASP A 109 -10.86 -6.79 12.17
C ASP A 109 -9.57 -7.14 11.41
N ARG A 110 -9.41 -8.41 10.99
CA ARG A 110 -8.30 -8.87 10.16
C ARG A 110 -8.24 -8.16 8.80
N HIS A 111 -9.40 -8.01 8.16
CA HIS A 111 -9.52 -7.28 6.90
C HIS A 111 -9.27 -5.79 7.11
N ALA A 112 -9.81 -5.20 8.16
CA ALA A 112 -9.57 -3.81 8.53
C ALA A 112 -8.08 -3.52 8.79
N SER A 113 -7.38 -4.42 9.48
CA SER A 113 -5.92 -4.36 9.70
C SER A 113 -5.17 -4.33 8.35
N PHE A 114 -5.50 -5.24 7.44
CA PHE A 114 -4.88 -5.32 6.12
C PHE A 114 -5.10 -4.03 5.29
N PHE A 115 -6.35 -3.55 5.16
CA PHE A 115 -6.64 -2.35 4.37
C PHE A 115 -6.10 -1.08 5.03
N SER A 116 -6.00 -1.02 6.35
CA SER A 116 -5.30 0.05 7.07
C SER A 116 -3.79 0.05 6.76
N CYS A 117 -3.19 -1.12 6.62
CA CYS A 117 -1.79 -1.24 6.19
C CYS A 117 -1.61 -0.69 4.76
N LEU A 118 -2.50 -1.02 3.81
CA LEU A 118 -2.47 -0.46 2.46
C LEU A 118 -2.62 1.07 2.46
N ALA A 119 -3.49 1.61 3.31
CA ALA A 119 -3.67 3.05 3.47
C ALA A 119 -2.40 3.76 3.98
N LEU A 120 -1.66 3.14 4.90
CA LEU A 120 -0.37 3.65 5.38
C LEU A 120 0.70 3.63 4.27
N ILE A 121 0.78 2.54 3.50
CA ILE A 121 1.70 2.42 2.36
C ILE A 121 1.38 3.50 1.32
N ALA A 122 0.11 3.66 0.95
CA ALA A 122 -0.34 4.68 0.01
C ALA A 122 0.02 6.10 0.47
N SER A 123 -0.09 6.39 1.76
CA SER A 123 0.29 7.69 2.34
C SER A 123 1.79 7.96 2.21
N SER A 124 2.62 6.94 2.33
CA SER A 124 4.07 7.07 2.15
C SER A 124 4.46 7.24 0.68
N ILE A 125 3.77 6.56 -0.23
CA ILE A 125 3.91 6.75 -1.68
C ILE A 125 3.53 8.19 -2.04
N GLU A 126 2.40 8.69 -1.56
CA GLU A 126 1.97 10.06 -1.78
C GLU A 126 3.00 11.07 -1.27
N ASN A 127 3.53 10.86 -0.07
CA ASN A 127 4.53 11.75 0.50
C ASN A 127 5.81 11.80 -0.37
N LEU A 128 6.28 10.66 -0.88
CA LEU A 128 7.40 10.61 -1.82
C LEU A 128 7.06 11.32 -3.15
N ALA A 129 5.88 11.06 -3.70
CA ALA A 129 5.41 11.69 -4.94
C ALA A 129 5.28 13.21 -4.81
N ILE A 130 4.78 13.71 -3.68
CA ILE A 130 4.70 15.14 -3.38
C ILE A 130 6.09 15.77 -3.31
N GLU A 131 7.06 15.12 -2.65
CA GLU A 131 8.44 15.61 -2.60
C GLU A 131 9.04 15.74 -4.01
N ILE A 132 8.87 14.73 -4.87
CA ILE A 132 9.34 14.76 -6.26
C ILE A 132 8.68 15.93 -7.01
N ARG A 133 7.36 16.10 -6.90
CA ARG A 133 6.63 17.20 -7.53
C ARG A 133 7.11 18.57 -7.06
N HIS A 134 7.39 18.74 -5.78
CA HIS A 134 7.94 19.97 -5.23
C HIS A 134 9.35 20.27 -5.77
N LEU A 135 10.20 19.26 -5.87
CA LEU A 135 11.56 19.41 -6.37
C LEU A 135 11.63 19.61 -7.90
N GLN A 136 10.59 19.20 -8.64
CA GLN A 136 10.50 19.37 -10.11
C GLN A 136 9.90 20.71 -10.52
N ARG A 137 9.37 21.54 -9.61
CA ARG A 137 8.81 22.85 -9.96
C ARG A 137 9.79 23.71 -10.76
N SER A 138 9.25 24.56 -11.65
CA SER A 138 10.05 25.37 -12.57
C SER A 138 11.08 26.25 -11.88
N GLU A 139 10.78 26.74 -10.68
CA GLU A 139 11.66 27.58 -9.85
C GLU A 139 12.63 26.78 -8.97
N VAL A 140 12.46 25.45 -8.85
CA VAL A 140 13.32 24.57 -8.02
C VAL A 140 14.27 23.75 -8.88
N ARG A 141 13.75 22.90 -9.75
CA ARG A 141 14.49 22.06 -10.72
C ARG A 141 15.61 21.21 -10.12
N GLU A 142 15.41 20.66 -8.92
CA GLU A 142 16.39 19.80 -8.27
C GLU A 142 16.22 18.32 -8.67
N VAL A 143 15.01 17.93 -9.10
CA VAL A 143 14.66 16.56 -9.55
C VAL A 143 13.79 16.64 -10.78
N GLU A 144 13.87 15.65 -11.63
CA GLU A 144 12.98 15.47 -12.79
C GLU A 144 12.60 14.00 -12.88
N GLU A 145 11.32 13.70 -13.17
CA GLU A 145 10.90 12.35 -13.54
C GLU A 145 11.54 11.93 -14.85
N TYR A 146 11.76 10.62 -14.98
CA TYR A 146 12.25 10.07 -16.24
C TYR A 146 11.28 10.40 -17.38
N PHE A 147 11.80 11.02 -18.40
CA PHE A 147 11.07 11.36 -19.62
C PHE A 147 11.68 10.60 -20.81
N SER A 148 10.93 9.64 -21.35
CA SER A 148 11.42 8.85 -22.49
C SER A 148 11.50 9.69 -23.77
N SER A 149 12.42 9.32 -24.68
CA SER A 149 12.56 9.98 -25.98
C SER A 149 11.30 9.87 -26.87
N SER A 150 10.45 8.86 -26.61
CA SER A 150 9.17 8.65 -27.30
C SER A 150 7.99 9.38 -26.62
N GLN A 151 8.17 9.89 -25.42
CA GLN A 151 7.12 10.59 -24.69
C GLN A 151 7.00 12.02 -25.22
N LYS A 152 5.78 12.40 -25.56
CA LYS A 152 5.48 13.79 -25.96
C LYS A 152 5.12 14.61 -24.72
N GLY A 153 5.60 15.85 -24.68
CA GLY A 153 5.16 16.83 -23.70
C GLY A 153 3.70 17.24 -23.93
N SER A 154 3.30 18.41 -23.44
CA SER A 154 1.99 18.98 -23.77
C SER A 154 1.87 19.20 -25.28
N SER A 155 0.69 19.00 -25.85
CA SER A 155 0.41 19.27 -27.27
C SER A 155 0.71 20.71 -27.69
N ALA A 156 0.52 21.68 -26.77
CA ALA A 156 0.81 23.09 -27.00
C ALA A 156 2.26 23.51 -26.64
N MET A 157 2.92 22.73 -25.77
CA MET A 157 4.27 23.05 -25.24
C MET A 157 5.11 21.77 -25.19
N PRO A 158 5.77 21.34 -26.31
CA PRO A 158 6.49 20.07 -26.38
C PRO A 158 7.65 19.95 -25.38
N HIS A 159 8.21 21.08 -24.95
CA HIS A 159 9.30 21.15 -23.95
C HIS A 159 8.82 21.01 -22.50
N LYS A 160 7.51 21.07 -22.26
CA LYS A 160 6.96 20.99 -20.89
C LYS A 160 6.95 19.56 -20.39
N ARG A 161 7.74 19.28 -19.36
CA ARG A 161 7.84 17.97 -18.71
C ARG A 161 7.08 17.99 -17.40
N ASN A 162 5.87 17.43 -17.42
CA ASN A 162 5.03 17.34 -16.23
C ASN A 162 5.39 16.09 -15.41
N PRO A 163 5.34 16.14 -14.07
CA PRO A 163 5.51 14.97 -13.20
C PRO A 163 4.25 14.10 -13.17
N ILE A 164 3.88 13.54 -14.35
CA ILE A 164 2.59 12.86 -14.56
C ILE A 164 2.45 11.63 -13.66
N LEU A 165 3.52 10.86 -13.47
CA LEU A 165 3.48 9.68 -12.61
C LEU A 165 3.26 10.08 -11.16
N SER A 166 4.00 11.04 -10.63
CA SER A 166 3.83 11.53 -9.26
C SER A 166 2.46 12.17 -9.04
N GLU A 167 1.91 12.87 -10.05
CA GLU A 167 0.54 13.40 -9.98
C GLU A 167 -0.48 12.26 -9.88
N ASN A 168 -0.35 11.24 -10.71
CA ASN A 168 -1.21 10.05 -10.71
C ASN A 168 -1.12 9.32 -9.37
N LEU A 169 0.09 9.04 -8.87
CA LEU A 169 0.30 8.39 -7.58
C LEU A 169 -0.31 9.17 -6.41
N THR A 170 -0.24 10.50 -6.44
CA THR A 170 -0.90 11.35 -5.43
C THR A 170 -2.43 11.19 -5.48
N GLY A 171 -3.02 11.06 -6.65
CA GLY A 171 -4.45 10.79 -6.82
C GLY A 171 -4.85 9.39 -6.34
N LEU A 172 -4.12 8.36 -6.79
CA LEU A 172 -4.38 6.96 -6.43
C LEU A 172 -4.26 6.71 -4.92
N ALA A 173 -3.31 7.36 -4.27
CA ALA A 173 -3.15 7.23 -2.81
C ALA A 173 -4.40 7.65 -2.04
N ARG A 174 -5.15 8.64 -2.52
CA ARG A 174 -6.42 9.05 -1.91
C ARG A 174 -7.48 7.96 -2.05
N VAL A 175 -7.56 7.32 -3.22
CA VAL A 175 -8.49 6.22 -3.47
C VAL A 175 -8.15 5.02 -2.58
N ILE A 176 -6.87 4.63 -2.51
CA ILE A 176 -6.44 3.52 -1.66
C ILE A 176 -6.74 3.80 -0.18
N ARG A 177 -6.46 5.01 0.33
CA ARG A 177 -6.76 5.37 1.72
C ARG A 177 -8.24 5.34 2.06
N SER A 178 -9.11 5.70 1.10
CA SER A 178 -10.55 5.70 1.33
C SER A 178 -11.10 4.30 1.64
N SER A 179 -10.39 3.24 1.25
CA SER A 179 -10.80 1.86 1.52
C SER A 179 -10.74 1.48 3.00
N ALA A 180 -9.89 2.11 3.80
CA ALA A 180 -9.70 1.75 5.20
C ALA A 180 -10.97 1.95 6.04
N ILE A 181 -11.71 3.02 5.80
CA ILE A 181 -12.93 3.35 6.57
C ILE A 181 -14.03 2.29 6.38
N PRO A 182 -14.46 1.96 5.14
CA PRO A 182 -15.49 0.93 4.94
C PRO A 182 -15.09 -0.46 5.49
N PHE A 183 -13.79 -0.80 5.46
CA PHE A 183 -13.34 -2.06 6.07
C PHE A 183 -13.34 -2.01 7.60
N MET A 184 -13.13 -0.86 8.22
CA MET A 184 -13.33 -0.68 9.68
C MET A 184 -14.80 -0.77 10.05
N GLU A 185 -15.70 -0.19 9.25
CA GLU A 185 -17.14 -0.27 9.45
C GLU A 185 -17.66 -1.71 9.33
N ASN A 186 -17.03 -2.55 8.52
CA ASN A 186 -17.36 -3.97 8.39
C ASN A 186 -17.08 -4.80 9.64
N ILE A 187 -16.37 -4.28 10.66
CA ILE A 187 -16.19 -4.97 11.94
C ILE A 187 -17.49 -5.07 12.70
N ALA A 188 -18.34 -4.05 12.65
CA ALA A 188 -19.61 -3.95 13.35
C ALA A 188 -20.75 -4.67 12.59
N LEU A 189 -20.66 -5.99 12.46
CA LEU A 189 -21.68 -6.82 11.83
C LEU A 189 -22.69 -7.35 12.86
N TRP A 190 -23.91 -7.61 12.39
CA TRP A 190 -24.98 -8.16 13.24
C TRP A 190 -24.84 -9.66 13.41
N HIS A 191 -24.91 -10.10 14.68
CA HIS A 191 -24.96 -11.52 15.07
C HIS A 191 -23.83 -12.34 14.40
N GLU A 192 -24.15 -13.55 13.94
CA GLU A 192 -23.23 -14.49 13.35
C GLU A 192 -22.91 -14.17 11.89
N ARG A 193 -23.74 -13.36 11.23
CA ARG A 193 -23.51 -12.81 9.89
C ARG A 193 -24.49 -11.69 9.56
N ASP A 194 -23.95 -10.68 8.91
CA ASP A 194 -24.66 -9.65 8.16
C ASP A 194 -24.06 -9.60 6.75
N ILE A 195 -24.87 -9.35 5.71
CA ILE A 195 -24.40 -9.33 4.33
C ILE A 195 -23.90 -7.95 3.90
N SER A 196 -24.05 -6.90 4.69
CA SER A 196 -23.64 -5.53 4.37
C SER A 196 -22.15 -5.42 3.99
N HIS A 197 -21.27 -6.19 4.68
CA HIS A 197 -19.85 -6.25 4.36
C HIS A 197 -19.56 -6.73 2.94
N SER A 198 -20.39 -7.61 2.39
CA SER A 198 -20.14 -8.25 1.09
C SER A 198 -20.16 -7.25 -0.07
N SER A 199 -21.07 -6.27 -0.05
CA SER A 199 -21.14 -5.21 -1.07
C SER A 199 -19.90 -4.33 -1.06
N VAL A 200 -19.39 -4.01 0.11
CA VAL A 200 -18.15 -3.23 0.31
C VAL A 200 -16.94 -4.02 -0.19
N GLU A 201 -16.78 -5.25 0.30
CA GLU A 201 -15.58 -6.06 0.02
C GLU A 201 -15.44 -6.39 -1.47
N ARG A 202 -16.54 -6.66 -2.16
CA ARG A 202 -16.53 -6.98 -3.60
C ARG A 202 -16.12 -5.80 -4.48
N THR A 203 -16.40 -4.59 -4.08
CA THR A 203 -16.14 -3.38 -4.85
C THR A 203 -14.79 -2.80 -4.48
N ILE A 204 -14.60 -2.46 -3.21
CA ILE A 204 -13.44 -1.69 -2.76
C ILE A 204 -12.19 -2.58 -2.59
N GLY A 205 -12.37 -3.84 -2.20
CA GLY A 205 -11.27 -4.74 -1.92
C GLY A 205 -10.34 -4.99 -3.11
N PRO A 206 -10.84 -5.51 -4.25
CA PRO A 206 -10.03 -5.75 -5.43
C PRO A 206 -9.35 -4.49 -5.95
N ASP A 207 -10.10 -3.39 -6.06
CA ASP A 207 -9.59 -2.13 -6.59
C ASP A 207 -8.43 -1.59 -5.75
N SER A 208 -8.57 -1.56 -4.43
CA SER A 208 -7.52 -1.07 -3.54
C SER A 208 -6.22 -1.88 -3.63
N ILE A 209 -6.33 -3.20 -3.80
CA ILE A 209 -5.17 -4.07 -3.91
C ILE A 209 -4.48 -3.88 -5.26
N VAL A 210 -5.24 -3.79 -6.37
CA VAL A 210 -4.71 -3.57 -7.71
C VAL A 210 -4.03 -2.20 -7.80
N LEU A 211 -4.67 -1.16 -7.26
CA LEU A 211 -4.10 0.19 -7.24
C LEU A 211 -2.83 0.27 -6.38
N THR A 212 -2.79 -0.45 -5.26
CA THR A 212 -1.58 -0.51 -4.41
C THR A 212 -0.44 -1.22 -5.13
N ASP A 213 -0.72 -2.34 -5.81
CA ASP A 213 0.28 -3.07 -6.59
C ASP A 213 0.85 -2.20 -7.73
N PHE A 214 -0.02 -1.49 -8.44
CA PHE A 214 0.41 -0.51 -9.45
C PHE A 214 1.28 0.59 -8.85
N ALA A 215 0.88 1.16 -7.72
CA ALA A 215 1.60 2.26 -7.08
C ALA A 215 2.97 1.86 -6.51
N LEU A 216 3.19 0.56 -6.24
CA LEU A 216 4.46 0.00 -5.77
C LEU A 216 5.38 -0.48 -6.92
N SER A 217 4.88 -0.59 -8.14
CA SER A 217 5.63 -1.13 -9.31
C SER A 217 6.34 -0.05 -10.09
#